data_6f58e2c6df2c93be34943bb7951fd758
#
_entry.id   6f58e2c6df2c93be34943bb7951fd758
#
_cell.length_a   1.000
_cell.length_b   1.000
_cell.length_c   1.000
_cell.angle_alpha   90.00
_cell.angle_beta   90.00
_cell.angle_gamma   90.00
#
_symmetry.space_group_name_H-M   'P 1'
#
loop_
_entity.id
_entity.type
_entity.pdbx_description
1 polymer ?
#
loop_
_entity_poly.entity_id
_entity_poly.type
_entity_poly.pdbx_seq_one_letter_code
_entity_poly.pdbx_strand_id
1 'polypeptide(L)'
;MKLISTIIATLLCIPALAAAIEDVEESGFQKQVLPFLTRYCTDCHGGDRPKAKFDLTGFQNTASVISGHGHWEHVLDRLKAGDMPPEDSPQPSANERSQIITWIETRWRIEAERNAGDPGIVLARRLSNAEYDYTIRDLTGVDLRPTREFPIDPANEAGFDNSGESLTLSPALLKKYLGAARSISEHLVLTTDGLEFA
;
A
#
# COMPACT_ATOMS: atom_id res chain seq x y z
N MET A 1 -28.74 40.05 7.13
CA MET A 1 -29.17 38.91 7.97
C MET A 1 -29.57 37.64 7.16
N LYS A 2 -30.14 37.77 5.95
CA LYS A 2 -30.59 36.58 5.18
C LYS A 2 -29.42 35.72 4.57
N LEU A 3 -28.28 36.31 4.23
CA LEU A 3 -27.14 35.57 3.65
C LEU A 3 -26.41 34.64 4.66
N ILE A 4 -26.32 35.06 5.92
CA ILE A 4 -25.64 34.31 6.99
C ILE A 4 -26.43 33.06 7.36
N SER A 5 -27.78 33.13 7.31
CA SER A 5 -28.66 32.00 7.61
C SER A 5 -28.58 30.88 6.56
N THR A 6 -28.34 31.23 5.29
CA THR A 6 -28.23 30.25 4.19
C THR A 6 -26.88 29.52 4.22
N ILE A 7 -25.79 30.20 4.60
CA ILE A 7 -24.45 29.58 4.73
C ILE A 7 -24.39 28.61 5.90
N ILE A 8 -25.04 28.92 7.01
CA ILE A 8 -25.08 28.05 8.21
C ILE A 8 -25.90 26.77 7.89
N ALA A 9 -27.01 26.87 7.13
CA ALA A 9 -27.81 25.71 6.77
C ALA A 9 -27.09 24.76 5.80
N THR A 10 -26.27 25.26 4.87
CA THR A 10 -25.44 24.44 3.98
C THR A 10 -24.27 23.75 4.69
N LEU A 11 -23.67 24.40 5.69
CA LEU A 11 -22.55 23.83 6.45
C LEU A 11 -22.99 22.68 7.37
N LEU A 12 -24.23 22.68 7.83
CA LEU A 12 -24.80 21.62 8.69
C LEU A 12 -25.29 20.38 7.91
N CYS A 13 -25.51 20.48 6.60
CA CYS A 13 -25.93 19.33 5.77
C CYS A 13 -24.80 18.37 5.36
N ILE A 14 -23.54 18.83 5.31
CA ILE A 14 -22.41 18.02 4.85
C ILE A 14 -22.12 16.82 5.77
N PRO A 15 -22.04 16.96 7.10
CA PRO A 15 -21.79 15.81 7.99
C PRO A 15 -22.94 14.82 8.01
N ALA A 16 -24.19 15.27 7.86
CA ALA A 16 -25.34 14.38 7.83
C ALA A 16 -25.37 13.50 6.56
N LEU A 17 -24.92 14.02 5.43
CA LEU A 17 -24.83 13.28 4.19
C LEU A 17 -23.71 12.23 4.23
N ALA A 18 -22.55 12.58 4.82
CA ALA A 18 -21.43 11.65 5.01
C ALA A 18 -21.83 10.47 5.91
N ALA A 19 -22.46 10.74 7.05
CA ALA A 19 -22.95 9.70 7.97
C ALA A 19 -24.00 8.78 7.31
N ALA A 20 -24.88 9.33 6.46
CA ALA A 20 -25.87 8.53 5.73
C ALA A 20 -25.24 7.61 4.67
N ILE A 21 -24.12 8.01 4.08
CA ILE A 21 -23.37 7.17 3.13
C ILE A 21 -22.68 6.02 3.87
N GLU A 22 -22.04 6.28 5.00
CA GLU A 22 -21.42 5.25 5.84
C GLU A 22 -22.41 4.22 6.35
N ASP A 23 -23.62 4.64 6.75
CA ASP A 23 -24.70 3.74 7.16
C ASP A 23 -25.18 2.82 6.03
N VAL A 24 -25.26 3.34 4.81
CA VAL A 24 -25.65 2.54 3.63
C VAL A 24 -24.55 1.53 3.27
N GLU A 25 -23.28 1.94 3.37
CA GLU A 25 -22.13 1.09 3.09
C GLU A 25 -22.02 -0.07 4.09
N GLU A 26 -22.15 0.21 5.37
CA GLU A 26 -22.12 -0.80 6.43
C GLU A 26 -23.35 -1.73 6.36
N SER A 27 -24.51 -1.19 6.05
CA SER A 27 -25.73 -1.99 5.83
C SER A 27 -25.56 -2.99 4.68
N GLY A 28 -24.81 -2.65 3.63
CA GLY A 28 -24.48 -3.56 2.53
C GLY A 28 -23.58 -4.71 3.00
N PHE A 29 -22.57 -4.43 3.80
CA PHE A 29 -21.71 -5.46 4.38
C PHE A 29 -22.51 -6.43 5.25
N GLN A 30 -23.28 -5.92 6.20
CA GLN A 30 -24.04 -6.73 7.15
C GLN A 30 -25.14 -7.58 6.49
N LYS A 31 -25.77 -7.08 5.42
CA LYS A 31 -26.90 -7.77 4.76
C LYS A 31 -26.48 -8.71 3.64
N GLN A 32 -25.31 -8.49 3.02
CA GLN A 32 -24.89 -9.23 1.84
C GLN A 32 -23.58 -9.99 2.08
N VAL A 33 -22.53 -9.29 2.53
CA VAL A 33 -21.19 -9.87 2.60
C VAL A 33 -21.04 -10.82 3.79
N LEU A 34 -21.41 -10.38 4.98
CA LEU A 34 -21.27 -11.20 6.19
C LEU A 34 -22.05 -12.51 6.12
N PRO A 35 -23.32 -12.55 5.67
CA PRO A 35 -24.05 -13.81 5.46
C PRO A 35 -23.43 -14.71 4.39
N PHE A 36 -22.87 -14.12 3.32
CA PHE A 36 -22.18 -14.87 2.28
C PHE A 36 -20.90 -15.53 2.84
N LEU A 37 -20.07 -14.78 3.55
CA LEU A 37 -18.86 -15.29 4.20
C LEU A 37 -19.20 -16.43 5.16
N THR A 38 -20.20 -16.21 6.02
CA THR A 38 -20.63 -17.20 7.02
C THR A 38 -21.11 -18.49 6.36
N ARG A 39 -21.80 -18.39 5.23
CA ARG A 39 -22.39 -19.56 4.57
C ARG A 39 -21.40 -20.34 3.72
N TYR A 40 -20.44 -19.66 3.08
CA TYR A 40 -19.64 -20.26 2.02
C TYR A 40 -18.12 -20.28 2.31
N CYS A 41 -17.65 -19.52 3.30
CA CYS A 41 -16.21 -19.30 3.47
C CYS A 41 -15.68 -19.68 4.85
N THR A 42 -16.35 -19.26 5.94
CA THR A 42 -15.80 -19.30 7.30
C THR A 42 -15.66 -20.70 7.90
N ASP A 43 -16.38 -21.69 7.39
CA ASP A 43 -16.21 -23.10 7.80
C ASP A 43 -14.78 -23.60 7.51
N CYS A 44 -14.19 -23.12 6.42
CA CYS A 44 -12.81 -23.44 6.04
C CYS A 44 -11.82 -22.32 6.39
N HIS A 45 -12.24 -21.07 6.29
CA HIS A 45 -11.41 -19.88 6.48
C HIS A 45 -11.76 -19.14 7.77
N GLY A 46 -11.90 -19.90 8.87
CA GLY A 46 -12.15 -19.40 10.22
C GLY A 46 -11.73 -20.39 11.30
N GLY A 47 -11.93 -20.01 12.57
CA GLY A 47 -11.57 -20.81 13.74
C GLY A 47 -10.06 -20.85 14.05
N ASP A 48 -9.66 -21.78 14.91
CA ASP A 48 -8.28 -21.85 15.43
C ASP A 48 -7.22 -22.22 14.37
N ARG A 49 -7.63 -22.88 13.30
CA ARG A 49 -6.74 -23.35 12.22
C ARG A 49 -7.37 -23.16 10.84
N PRO A 50 -7.47 -21.91 10.36
CA PRO A 50 -8.04 -21.64 9.07
C PRO A 50 -7.21 -22.26 7.95
N LYS A 51 -7.86 -22.83 6.92
CA LYS A 51 -7.20 -23.40 5.75
C LYS A 51 -6.31 -22.34 5.08
N ALA A 52 -5.14 -22.76 4.62
CA ALA A 52 -4.12 -21.89 4.03
C ALA A 52 -3.66 -20.74 4.97
N LYS A 53 -3.92 -20.82 6.28
CA LYS A 53 -3.70 -19.70 7.25
C LYS A 53 -4.44 -18.42 6.85
N PHE A 54 -5.53 -18.55 6.12
CA PHE A 54 -6.32 -17.45 5.59
C PHE A 54 -7.62 -17.35 6.40
N ASP A 55 -7.65 -16.40 7.34
CA ASP A 55 -8.77 -16.19 8.25
C ASP A 55 -9.65 -15.03 7.78
N LEU A 56 -10.94 -15.32 7.57
CA LEU A 56 -11.93 -14.33 7.17
C LEU A 56 -12.83 -13.87 8.33
N THR A 57 -12.69 -14.45 9.53
CA THR A 57 -13.55 -14.11 10.68
C THR A 57 -13.22 -12.73 11.28
N GLY A 58 -12.03 -12.19 11.01
CA GLY A 58 -11.63 -10.85 11.43
C GLY A 58 -12.34 -9.71 10.69
N PHE A 59 -12.96 -10.02 9.54
CA PHE A 59 -13.65 -9.00 8.72
C PHE A 59 -15.11 -8.87 9.16
N GLN A 60 -15.38 -7.91 10.06
CA GLN A 60 -16.67 -7.72 10.70
C GLN A 60 -17.46 -6.51 10.17
N ASN A 61 -16.85 -5.65 9.38
CA ASN A 61 -17.40 -4.42 8.83
C ASN A 61 -16.67 -3.98 7.56
N THR A 62 -17.24 -3.02 6.87
CA THR A 62 -16.67 -2.45 5.64
C THR A 62 -15.26 -1.88 5.85
N ALA A 63 -14.99 -1.22 6.98
CA ALA A 63 -13.67 -0.65 7.27
C ALA A 63 -12.58 -1.73 7.39
N SER A 64 -12.89 -2.89 8.00
CA SER A 64 -11.96 -4.02 8.08
C SER A 64 -11.65 -4.61 6.70
N VAL A 65 -12.63 -4.63 5.78
CA VAL A 65 -12.42 -5.05 4.39
C VAL A 65 -11.47 -4.11 3.66
N ILE A 66 -11.67 -2.80 3.80
CA ILE A 66 -10.82 -1.77 3.18
C ILE A 66 -9.38 -1.87 3.70
N SER A 67 -9.21 -1.96 5.03
CA SER A 67 -7.87 -2.10 5.63
C SER A 67 -7.19 -3.42 5.28
N GLY A 68 -7.95 -4.49 5.04
CA GLY A 68 -7.47 -5.79 4.63
C GLY A 68 -7.43 -6.00 3.12
N HIS A 69 -7.21 -4.95 2.33
CA HIS A 69 -7.26 -4.96 0.86
C HIS A 69 -6.57 -6.18 0.23
N GLY A 70 -5.33 -6.49 0.58
CA GLY A 70 -4.59 -7.61 0.00
C GLY A 70 -5.25 -8.97 0.23
N HIS A 71 -5.89 -9.20 1.39
CA HIS A 71 -6.67 -10.41 1.63
C HIS A 71 -7.90 -10.49 0.72
N TRP A 72 -8.58 -9.36 0.55
CA TRP A 72 -9.80 -9.29 -0.26
C TRP A 72 -9.52 -9.30 -1.76
N GLU A 73 -8.36 -8.89 -2.20
CA GLU A 73 -7.89 -9.09 -3.57
C GLU A 73 -7.84 -10.59 -3.91
N HIS A 74 -7.27 -11.40 -3.01
CA HIS A 74 -7.29 -12.86 -3.16
C HIS A 74 -8.71 -13.43 -3.15
N VAL A 75 -9.61 -12.94 -2.28
CA VAL A 75 -11.03 -13.35 -2.29
C VAL A 75 -11.68 -13.05 -3.64
N LEU A 76 -11.47 -11.84 -4.15
CA LEU A 76 -12.02 -11.40 -5.44
C LEU A 76 -11.53 -12.29 -6.59
N ASP A 77 -10.23 -12.56 -6.66
CA ASP A 77 -9.64 -13.38 -7.69
C ASP A 77 -10.19 -14.80 -7.69
N ARG A 78 -10.33 -15.42 -6.50
CA ARG A 78 -10.87 -16.76 -6.36
C ARG A 78 -12.37 -16.83 -6.70
N LEU A 79 -13.13 -15.82 -6.31
CA LEU A 79 -14.54 -15.73 -6.71
C LEU A 79 -14.72 -15.57 -8.23
N LYS A 80 -13.86 -14.77 -8.88
CA LYS A 80 -13.86 -14.58 -10.34
C LYS A 80 -13.43 -15.84 -11.09
N ALA A 81 -12.38 -16.51 -10.60
CA ALA A 81 -11.91 -17.77 -11.16
C ALA A 81 -12.91 -18.92 -10.99
N GLY A 82 -13.81 -18.81 -9.99
CA GLY A 82 -14.81 -19.84 -9.71
C GLY A 82 -14.25 -21.07 -8.98
N ASP A 83 -13.00 -21.02 -8.51
CA ASP A 83 -12.34 -22.11 -7.80
C ASP A 83 -12.59 -22.10 -6.28
N MET A 84 -13.29 -21.07 -5.77
CA MET A 84 -13.77 -20.98 -4.40
C MET A 84 -15.28 -20.63 -4.34
N PRO A 85 -16.04 -21.29 -3.49
CA PRO A 85 -15.71 -22.49 -2.70
C PRO A 85 -15.33 -23.69 -3.59
N PRO A 86 -14.60 -24.70 -3.04
CA PRO A 86 -14.30 -25.94 -3.78
C PRO A 86 -15.55 -26.66 -4.24
N GLU A 87 -15.47 -27.45 -5.32
CA GLU A 87 -16.64 -28.11 -5.96
C GLU A 87 -17.43 -29.04 -5.00
N ASP A 88 -16.74 -29.61 -4.02
CA ASP A 88 -17.32 -30.51 -3.01
C ASP A 88 -18.00 -29.77 -1.85
N SER A 89 -18.01 -28.45 -1.86
CA SER A 89 -18.60 -27.59 -0.83
C SER A 89 -19.88 -26.91 -1.35
N PRO A 90 -20.75 -26.37 -0.45
CA PRO A 90 -21.90 -25.58 -0.87
C PRO A 90 -21.51 -24.44 -1.80
N GLN A 91 -22.18 -24.37 -2.94
CA GLN A 91 -21.89 -23.38 -3.97
C GLN A 91 -22.86 -22.20 -3.90
N PRO A 92 -22.37 -20.94 -3.98
CA PRO A 92 -23.25 -19.79 -4.18
C PRO A 92 -23.85 -19.82 -5.58
N SER A 93 -25.07 -19.31 -5.72
CA SER A 93 -25.65 -19.06 -7.02
C SER A 93 -24.81 -18.05 -7.81
N ALA A 94 -24.92 -18.07 -9.14
CA ALA A 94 -24.25 -17.10 -10.00
C ALA A 94 -24.59 -15.65 -9.62
N ASN A 95 -25.81 -15.40 -9.18
CA ASN A 95 -26.25 -14.07 -8.73
C ASN A 95 -25.59 -13.67 -7.40
N GLU A 96 -25.57 -14.55 -6.39
CA GLU A 96 -24.90 -14.27 -5.10
C GLU A 96 -23.42 -13.99 -5.32
N ARG A 97 -22.73 -14.83 -6.12
CA ARG A 97 -21.32 -14.64 -6.48
C ARG A 97 -21.09 -13.28 -7.15
N SER A 98 -21.89 -12.94 -8.14
CA SER A 98 -21.80 -11.66 -8.87
C SER A 98 -22.05 -10.45 -7.96
N GLN A 99 -23.00 -10.55 -7.04
CA GLN A 99 -23.28 -9.47 -6.09
C GLN A 99 -22.09 -9.19 -5.19
N ILE A 100 -21.41 -10.21 -4.67
CA ILE A 100 -20.22 -10.04 -3.83
C ILE A 100 -19.06 -9.46 -4.64
N ILE A 101 -18.79 -9.97 -5.83
CA ILE A 101 -17.77 -9.43 -6.74
C ILE A 101 -18.03 -7.93 -6.98
N THR A 102 -19.26 -7.57 -7.36
CA THR A 102 -19.65 -6.18 -7.63
C THR A 102 -19.52 -5.30 -6.37
N TRP A 103 -19.89 -5.84 -5.20
CA TRP A 103 -19.74 -5.11 -3.94
C TRP A 103 -18.27 -4.80 -3.65
N ILE A 104 -17.36 -5.79 -3.74
CA ILE A 104 -15.93 -5.61 -3.54
C ILE A 104 -15.38 -4.56 -4.51
N GLU A 105 -15.59 -4.74 -5.81
CA GLU A 105 -15.08 -3.81 -6.85
C GLU A 105 -15.60 -2.39 -6.66
N THR A 106 -16.86 -2.26 -6.23
CA THR A 106 -17.44 -0.94 -5.95
C THR A 106 -16.76 -0.28 -4.74
N ARG A 107 -16.45 -1.04 -3.68
CA ARG A 107 -15.72 -0.51 -2.52
C ARG A 107 -14.34 -0.02 -2.90
N TRP A 108 -13.58 -0.81 -3.67
CA TRP A 108 -12.27 -0.39 -4.14
C TRP A 108 -12.30 0.85 -5.00
N ARG A 109 -13.28 0.94 -5.91
CA ARG A 109 -13.42 2.12 -6.75
C ARG A 109 -13.73 3.37 -5.92
N ILE A 110 -14.64 3.29 -4.96
CA ILE A 110 -14.99 4.41 -4.08
C ILE A 110 -13.76 4.83 -3.25
N GLU A 111 -13.02 3.87 -2.72
CA GLU A 111 -11.83 4.17 -1.92
C GLU A 111 -10.71 4.78 -2.76
N ALA A 112 -10.51 4.29 -3.98
CA ALA A 112 -9.57 4.87 -4.92
C ALA A 112 -9.96 6.31 -5.31
N GLU A 113 -11.25 6.58 -5.51
CA GLU A 113 -11.76 7.92 -5.80
C GLU A 113 -11.58 8.87 -4.59
N ARG A 114 -11.78 8.39 -3.37
CA ARG A 114 -11.57 9.16 -2.13
C ARG A 114 -10.10 9.55 -1.92
N ASN A 115 -9.19 8.66 -2.27
CA ASN A 115 -7.75 8.83 -2.10
C ASN A 115 -7.04 9.29 -3.39
N ALA A 116 -7.79 9.66 -4.43
CA ALA A 116 -7.22 10.08 -5.70
C ALA A 116 -6.32 11.31 -5.53
N GLY A 117 -5.05 11.17 -5.92
CA GLY A 117 -4.04 12.22 -5.77
C GLY A 117 -3.32 12.25 -4.42
N ASP A 118 -3.71 11.41 -3.46
CA ASP A 118 -2.96 11.20 -2.22
C ASP A 118 -1.92 10.06 -2.44
N PRO A 119 -0.61 10.35 -2.36
CA PRO A 119 0.41 9.33 -2.49
C PRO A 119 0.51 8.40 -1.26
N GLY A 120 -0.32 8.61 -0.24
CA GLY A 120 -0.23 7.94 1.05
C GLY A 120 0.97 8.44 1.89
N ILE A 121 1.38 7.62 2.85
CA ILE A 121 2.51 7.97 3.72
C ILE A 121 3.82 7.83 2.94
N VAL A 122 4.44 8.96 2.62
CA VAL A 122 5.77 8.99 2.01
C VAL A 122 6.84 8.86 3.09
N LEU A 123 7.46 7.68 3.17
CA LEU A 123 8.55 7.43 4.10
C LEU A 123 9.84 8.10 3.61
N ALA A 124 10.56 8.73 4.55
CA ALA A 124 11.91 9.21 4.28
C ALA A 124 12.84 8.01 4.03
N ARG A 125 13.57 8.03 2.93
CA ARG A 125 14.53 6.99 2.57
C ARG A 125 15.90 7.58 2.24
N ARG A 126 16.95 6.78 2.38
CA ARG A 126 18.23 7.07 1.76
C ARG A 126 18.16 6.82 0.25
N LEU A 127 19.14 7.30 -0.48
CA LEU A 127 19.36 6.86 -1.85
C LEU A 127 19.68 5.37 -1.88
N SER A 128 19.23 4.65 -2.90
CA SER A 128 19.75 3.30 -3.19
C SER A 128 21.24 3.39 -3.58
N ASN A 129 21.94 2.27 -3.55
CA ASN A 129 23.35 2.24 -3.93
C ASN A 129 23.55 2.75 -5.36
N ALA A 130 22.69 2.35 -6.29
CA ALA A 130 22.72 2.82 -7.67
C ALA A 130 22.45 4.34 -7.77
N GLU A 131 21.43 4.82 -7.07
CA GLU A 131 21.10 6.26 -7.05
C GLU A 131 22.25 7.08 -6.47
N TYR A 132 22.91 6.58 -5.41
CA TYR A 132 24.06 7.26 -4.82
C TYR A 132 25.26 7.29 -5.77
N ASP A 133 25.60 6.16 -6.41
CA ASP A 133 26.67 6.10 -7.40
C ASP A 133 26.42 7.06 -8.57
N TYR A 134 25.19 7.08 -9.10
CA TYR A 134 24.83 8.03 -10.17
C TYR A 134 24.90 9.49 -9.70
N THR A 135 24.44 9.78 -8.50
CA THR A 135 24.52 11.14 -7.92
C THR A 135 25.97 11.60 -7.83
N ILE A 136 26.87 10.77 -7.31
CA ILE A 136 28.30 11.11 -7.19
C ILE A 136 28.93 11.28 -8.58
N ARG A 137 28.62 10.38 -9.51
CA ARG A 137 29.11 10.53 -10.90
C ARG A 137 28.63 11.84 -11.55
N ASP A 138 27.36 12.19 -11.37
CA ASP A 138 26.79 13.40 -11.97
C ASP A 138 27.34 14.68 -11.31
N LEU A 139 27.68 14.64 -10.01
CA LEU A 139 28.30 15.74 -9.29
C LEU A 139 29.80 15.91 -9.58
N THR A 140 30.53 14.81 -9.78
CA THR A 140 31.98 14.83 -9.93
C THR A 140 32.45 14.73 -11.39
N GLY A 141 31.58 14.26 -12.29
CA GLY A 141 31.95 13.90 -13.66
C GLY A 141 32.72 12.58 -13.79
N VAL A 142 32.98 11.88 -12.66
CA VAL A 142 33.82 10.66 -12.61
C VAL A 142 33.01 9.47 -12.04
N ASP A 143 33.15 8.29 -12.64
CA ASP A 143 32.47 7.04 -12.18
C ASP A 143 33.25 6.40 -11.02
N LEU A 144 33.19 7.01 -9.84
CA LEU A 144 33.92 6.58 -8.63
C LEU A 144 33.30 5.34 -7.96
N ARG A 145 32.01 5.08 -8.13
CA ARG A 145 31.23 3.97 -7.54
C ARG A 145 31.51 3.76 -6.05
N PRO A 146 31.19 4.73 -5.21
CA PRO A 146 31.53 4.71 -3.78
C PRO A 146 30.78 3.63 -3.00
N THR A 147 29.75 3.01 -3.57
CA THR A 147 28.91 2.00 -2.88
C THR A 147 29.42 0.56 -3.02
N ARG A 148 30.59 0.32 -3.63
CA ARG A 148 31.16 -1.04 -3.83
C ARG A 148 31.23 -1.88 -2.56
N GLU A 149 31.49 -1.23 -1.41
CA GLU A 149 31.60 -1.86 -0.10
C GLU A 149 30.31 -1.79 0.71
N PHE A 150 29.22 -1.30 0.13
CA PHE A 150 27.94 -1.22 0.82
C PHE A 150 27.21 -2.56 0.76
N PRO A 151 26.35 -2.87 1.74
CA PRO A 151 25.45 -4.00 1.62
C PRO A 151 24.51 -3.81 0.43
N ILE A 152 24.07 -4.91 -0.16
CA ILE A 152 23.07 -4.90 -1.22
C ILE A 152 21.78 -4.28 -0.68
N ASP A 153 21.13 -3.44 -1.47
CA ASP A 153 19.83 -2.87 -1.12
C ASP A 153 18.77 -3.97 -1.06
N PRO A 154 18.01 -4.05 0.03
CA PRO A 154 16.93 -5.02 0.12
C PRO A 154 15.77 -4.62 -0.79
N ALA A 155 15.22 -5.58 -1.51
CA ALA A 155 13.96 -5.40 -2.22
C ALA A 155 12.77 -5.50 -1.24
N ASN A 156 11.68 -4.78 -1.53
CA ASN A 156 10.41 -4.98 -0.85
C ASN A 156 9.68 -6.24 -1.39
N GLU A 157 8.53 -6.56 -0.83
CA GLU A 157 7.75 -7.74 -1.26
C GLU A 157 7.35 -7.71 -2.75
N ALA A 158 7.21 -6.53 -3.34
CA ALA A 158 6.93 -6.34 -4.76
C ALA A 158 8.19 -6.37 -5.66
N GLY A 159 9.39 -6.56 -5.07
CA GLY A 159 10.66 -6.66 -5.79
C GLY A 159 11.34 -5.31 -6.09
N PHE A 160 10.86 -4.20 -5.53
CA PHE A 160 11.50 -2.89 -5.70
C PHE A 160 12.56 -2.64 -4.62
N ASP A 161 13.76 -2.25 -5.04
CA ASP A 161 14.92 -1.97 -4.18
C ASP A 161 15.07 -0.47 -3.84
N ASN A 162 14.10 0.35 -4.22
CA ASN A 162 14.10 1.80 -4.00
C ASN A 162 12.94 2.30 -3.12
N SER A 163 12.27 1.41 -2.38
CA SER A 163 11.15 1.78 -1.52
C SER A 163 11.61 2.38 -0.19
N GLY A 164 10.80 3.30 0.38
CA GLY A 164 11.04 3.89 1.69
C GLY A 164 11.01 2.87 2.84
N GLU A 165 10.29 1.77 2.67
CA GLU A 165 10.21 0.68 3.65
C GLU A 165 11.54 -0.09 3.77
N SER A 166 12.23 -0.28 2.64
CA SER A 166 13.45 -1.09 2.55
C SER A 166 14.72 -0.28 2.80
N LEU A 167 14.76 0.98 2.36
CA LEU A 167 15.96 1.81 2.36
C LEU A 167 16.14 2.60 3.66
N THR A 168 16.31 1.88 4.78
CA THR A 168 16.64 2.46 6.08
C THR A 168 18.14 2.74 6.23
N LEU A 169 18.52 3.62 7.15
CA LEU A 169 19.90 3.96 7.45
C LEU A 169 20.30 3.41 8.82
N SER A 170 21.12 2.35 8.84
CA SER A 170 21.72 1.82 10.07
C SER A 170 22.98 2.59 10.47
N PRO A 171 23.38 2.58 11.75
CA PRO A 171 24.66 3.18 12.19
C PRO A 171 25.90 2.60 11.45
N ALA A 172 25.88 1.32 11.11
CA ALA A 172 26.94 0.68 10.35
C ALA A 172 27.01 1.20 8.92
N LEU A 173 25.85 1.37 8.28
CA LEU A 173 25.77 1.92 6.93
C LEU A 173 26.14 3.41 6.92
N LEU A 174 25.77 4.18 7.95
CA LEU A 174 26.20 5.57 8.08
C LEU A 174 27.74 5.69 8.09
N LYS A 175 28.45 4.79 8.81
CA LYS A 175 29.91 4.76 8.79
C LYS A 175 30.46 4.51 7.38
N LYS A 176 29.81 3.66 6.59
CA LYS A 176 30.19 3.42 5.20
C LYS A 176 29.99 4.67 4.33
N TYR A 177 28.88 5.40 4.50
CA TYR A 177 28.68 6.69 3.84
C TYR A 177 29.77 7.71 4.18
N LEU A 178 30.17 7.81 5.46
CA LEU A 178 31.28 8.70 5.89
C LEU A 178 32.62 8.27 5.29
N GLY A 179 32.88 6.96 5.20
CA GLY A 179 34.02 6.41 4.50
C GLY A 179 34.03 6.73 3.01
N ALA A 180 32.92 6.53 2.35
CA ALA A 180 32.71 6.85 0.93
C ALA A 180 32.93 8.36 0.67
N ALA A 181 32.35 9.23 1.50
CA ALA A 181 32.54 10.67 1.37
C ALA A 181 34.01 11.08 1.49
N ARG A 182 34.77 10.45 2.40
CA ARG A 182 36.24 10.67 2.53
C ARG A 182 36.95 10.21 1.27
N SER A 183 36.67 9.00 0.78
CA SER A 183 37.29 8.48 -0.44
C SER A 183 36.99 9.35 -1.66
N ILE A 184 35.74 9.83 -1.80
CA ILE A 184 35.39 10.79 -2.86
C ILE A 184 36.24 12.06 -2.76
N SER A 185 36.43 12.59 -1.54
CA SER A 185 37.20 13.81 -1.33
C SER A 185 38.69 13.65 -1.64
N GLU A 186 39.23 12.42 -1.61
CA GLU A 186 40.62 12.11 -1.99
C GLU A 186 40.86 12.24 -3.51
N HIS A 187 39.79 12.20 -4.31
CA HIS A 187 39.83 12.42 -5.76
C HIS A 187 39.72 13.91 -6.14
N LEU A 188 39.61 14.81 -5.15
CA LEU A 188 39.52 16.24 -5.38
C LEU A 188 40.87 16.81 -5.73
N VAL A 189 40.96 17.48 -6.87
CA VAL A 189 42.20 18.17 -7.34
C VAL A 189 41.92 19.66 -7.40
N LEU A 190 42.80 20.45 -6.84
CA LEU A 190 42.80 21.91 -6.95
C LEU A 190 43.52 22.32 -8.23
N THR A 191 42.80 22.95 -9.14
CA THR A 191 43.33 23.48 -10.39
C THR A 191 43.31 25.02 -10.37
N THR A 192 43.93 25.67 -11.36
CA THR A 192 43.90 27.13 -11.51
C THR A 192 42.49 27.67 -11.79
N ASP A 193 41.61 26.83 -12.34
CA ASP A 193 40.25 27.20 -12.76
C ASP A 193 39.21 26.76 -11.73
N GLY A 194 39.61 26.11 -10.64
CA GLY A 194 38.71 25.68 -9.57
C GLY A 194 38.99 24.28 -9.03
N LEU A 195 37.94 23.57 -8.64
CA LEU A 195 38.00 22.21 -8.11
C LEU A 195 37.56 21.23 -9.18
N GLU A 196 38.35 20.20 -9.39
CA GLU A 196 38.04 19.08 -10.30
C GLU A 196 38.14 17.75 -9.56
N PHE A 197 37.55 16.70 -10.10
CA PHE A 197 37.71 15.33 -9.61
C PHE A 197 38.48 14.49 -10.65
N ALA A 198 39.40 13.66 -10.16
CA ALA A 198 40.24 12.83 -11.01
C ALA A 198 40.34 11.38 -10.47
#